data_e89e8ed31e381daa30ebe774080d7bd1
#
_entry.id   e89e8ed31e381daa30ebe774080d7bd1
#
_cell.length_a   1.000
_cell.length_b   1.000
_cell.length_c   1.000
_cell.angle_alpha   90.00
_cell.angle_beta   90.00
_cell.angle_gamma   90.00
#
_symmetry.space_group_name_H-M   'P 1'
#
loop_
_entity.id
_entity.type
_entity.pdbx_description
1 polymer ?
#
loop_
_entity_poly.entity_id
_entity_poly.type
_entity_poly.pdbx_seq_one_letter_code
_entity_poly.pdbx_strand_id
1 'polypeptide(L)'
;IELVTGDPGDNNARFFFGGAMDVLQPYIDAGKLVVKSGQTDFETVATANWSTETAQSRMDAIISANYADGTKLDAVLCSNDSTALGVTNSLEANYTGEWPIITGQDCDKPNVKNMISGKQSMSICKDTRTLASKVVEMVDAVMKGGEAPVNDTTTYDNGTGVIPSYLC
;
A
#
# COMPACT_ATOMS: atom_id res chain seq x y z
N ILE A 1 -11.29 -9.02 6.62
CA ILE A 1 -10.45 -8.10 5.83
C ILE A 1 -9.65 -8.87 4.80
N GLU A 2 -9.12 -8.17 3.76
CA GLU A 2 -8.16 -8.74 2.81
C GLU A 2 -6.93 -7.83 2.68
N LEU A 3 -5.81 -8.41 2.23
CA LEU A 3 -4.51 -7.74 2.14
C LEU A 3 -4.00 -7.77 0.70
N VAL A 4 -3.53 -6.62 0.20
CA VAL A 4 -2.93 -6.49 -1.14
C VAL A 4 -1.72 -5.57 -1.03
N THR A 5 -0.54 -6.07 -1.38
CA THR A 5 0.68 -5.25 -1.42
C THR A 5 1.25 -5.18 -2.83
N GLY A 6 2.39 -4.55 -2.98
CA GLY A 6 3.01 -4.24 -4.25
C GLY A 6 3.98 -5.27 -4.78
N ASP A 7 4.89 -4.83 -5.63
CA ASP A 7 5.84 -5.69 -6.33
C ASP A 7 6.81 -6.40 -5.36
N PRO A 8 6.97 -7.73 -5.48
CA PRO A 8 7.85 -8.48 -4.57
C PRO A 8 9.33 -8.12 -4.73
N GLY A 9 9.73 -7.54 -5.84
CA GLY A 9 11.09 -7.03 -6.09
C GLY A 9 11.33 -5.61 -5.57
N ASP A 10 10.29 -4.91 -5.11
CA ASP A 10 10.39 -3.56 -4.55
C ASP A 10 10.41 -3.60 -3.02
N ASN A 11 11.50 -3.11 -2.41
CA ASN A 11 11.60 -3.02 -0.96
C ASN A 11 10.49 -2.19 -0.31
N ASN A 12 9.95 -1.18 -1.01
CA ASN A 12 8.83 -0.40 -0.49
C ASN A 12 7.60 -1.26 -0.23
N ALA A 13 7.32 -2.25 -1.09
CA ALA A 13 6.21 -3.17 -0.88
C ALA A 13 6.36 -3.95 0.43
N ARG A 14 7.60 -4.39 0.74
CA ARG A 14 7.91 -5.09 1.99
C ARG A 14 7.77 -4.18 3.20
N PHE A 15 8.26 -2.95 3.12
CA PHE A 15 8.15 -1.98 4.22
C PHE A 15 6.69 -1.59 4.48
N PHE A 16 5.90 -1.32 3.45
CA PHE A 16 4.48 -0.99 3.61
C PHE A 16 3.70 -2.17 4.21
N PHE A 17 3.93 -3.37 3.70
CA PHE A 17 3.30 -4.56 4.24
C PHE A 17 3.74 -4.85 5.68
N GLY A 18 5.05 -4.80 5.96
CA GLY A 18 5.58 -5.02 7.30
C GLY A 18 5.02 -4.04 8.32
N GLY A 19 5.05 -2.73 8.02
CA GLY A 19 4.49 -1.71 8.89
C GLY A 19 2.98 -1.87 9.13
N ALA A 20 2.23 -2.33 8.12
CA ALA A 20 0.82 -2.66 8.31
C ALA A 20 0.63 -3.88 9.21
N MET A 21 1.41 -4.95 9.00
CA MET A 21 1.32 -6.17 9.81
C MET A 21 1.78 -5.97 11.25
N ASP A 22 2.73 -5.08 11.52
CA ASP A 22 3.11 -4.70 12.89
C ASP A 22 1.89 -4.20 13.70
N VAL A 23 0.94 -3.56 13.03
CA VAL A 23 -0.32 -3.10 13.65
C VAL A 23 -1.41 -4.16 13.62
N LEU A 24 -1.59 -4.87 12.50
CA LEU A 24 -2.73 -5.76 12.28
C LEU A 24 -2.54 -7.16 12.88
N GLN A 25 -1.30 -7.68 12.89
CA GLN A 25 -1.01 -9.06 13.31
C GLN A 25 -1.54 -9.37 14.72
N PRO A 26 -1.35 -8.50 15.74
CA PRO A 26 -1.91 -8.78 17.08
C PRO A 26 -3.44 -8.93 17.10
N TYR A 27 -4.16 -8.25 16.21
CA TYR A 27 -5.62 -8.39 16.10
C TYR A 27 -6.03 -9.63 15.33
N ILE A 28 -5.23 -10.04 14.35
CA ILE A 28 -5.42 -11.30 13.61
C ILE A 28 -5.20 -12.47 14.55
N ASP A 29 -4.10 -12.48 15.32
CA ASP A 29 -3.77 -13.53 16.28
C ASP A 29 -4.82 -13.64 17.40
N ALA A 30 -5.39 -12.52 17.81
CA ALA A 30 -6.48 -12.48 18.78
C ALA A 30 -7.86 -12.85 18.20
N GLY A 31 -7.96 -13.17 16.90
CA GLY A 31 -9.21 -13.46 16.21
C GLY A 31 -10.19 -12.29 16.09
N LYS A 32 -9.71 -11.05 16.34
CA LYS A 32 -10.52 -9.83 16.18
C LYS A 32 -10.61 -9.35 14.73
N LEU A 33 -9.58 -9.65 13.95
CA LEU A 33 -9.55 -9.48 12.51
C LEU A 33 -9.38 -10.85 11.85
N VAL A 34 -10.15 -11.10 10.82
CA VAL A 34 -10.07 -12.35 10.05
C VAL A 34 -9.74 -12.02 8.61
N VAL A 35 -8.62 -12.54 8.10
CA VAL A 35 -8.32 -12.57 6.67
C VAL A 35 -8.99 -13.81 6.10
N LYS A 36 -10.18 -13.63 5.49
CA LYS A 36 -11.04 -14.78 5.12
C LYS A 36 -10.42 -15.65 4.03
N SER A 37 -9.62 -15.06 3.15
CA SER A 37 -8.84 -15.80 2.16
C SER A 37 -7.71 -16.65 2.77
N GLY A 38 -7.32 -16.40 4.03
CA GLY A 38 -6.15 -16.98 4.67
C GLY A 38 -4.80 -16.48 4.12
N GLN A 39 -4.80 -15.50 3.21
CA GLN A 39 -3.59 -14.99 2.57
C GLN A 39 -2.98 -13.87 3.43
N THR A 40 -2.01 -14.22 4.27
CA THR A 40 -1.40 -13.30 5.24
C THR A 40 0.12 -13.15 5.07
N ASP A 41 0.75 -13.94 4.23
CA ASP A 41 2.18 -13.83 3.95
C ASP A 41 2.46 -12.88 2.78
N PHE A 42 3.62 -12.21 2.82
CA PHE A 42 4.01 -11.21 1.85
C PHE A 42 3.98 -11.72 0.40
N GLU A 43 4.52 -12.91 0.15
CA GLU A 43 4.65 -13.43 -1.21
C GLU A 43 3.28 -13.73 -1.84
N THR A 44 2.33 -14.18 -1.04
CA THR A 44 0.95 -14.47 -1.49
C THR A 44 0.16 -13.20 -1.78
N VAL A 45 0.37 -12.13 -1.01
CA VAL A 45 -0.38 -10.88 -1.17
C VAL A 45 0.31 -9.86 -2.09
N ALA A 46 1.52 -10.18 -2.56
CA ALA A 46 2.29 -9.34 -3.47
C ALA A 46 1.63 -9.24 -4.85
N THR A 47 1.82 -8.10 -5.50
CA THR A 47 1.28 -7.79 -6.83
C THR A 47 2.41 -7.37 -7.76
N ALA A 48 2.81 -8.26 -8.65
CA ALA A 48 3.91 -8.01 -9.58
C ALA A 48 3.69 -6.70 -10.37
N ASN A 49 4.76 -5.91 -10.47
CA ASN A 49 4.77 -4.61 -11.13
C ASN A 49 3.74 -3.60 -10.59
N TRP A 50 3.23 -3.79 -9.38
CA TRP A 50 2.15 -2.96 -8.82
C TRP A 50 0.91 -2.90 -9.75
N SER A 51 0.68 -3.96 -10.57
CA SER A 51 -0.29 -3.97 -11.65
C SER A 51 -1.73 -3.93 -11.14
N THR A 52 -2.51 -2.98 -11.65
CA THR A 52 -3.96 -2.88 -11.42
C THR A 52 -4.68 -4.14 -11.85
N GLU A 53 -4.34 -4.68 -13.01
CA GLU A 53 -4.97 -5.88 -13.60
C GLU A 53 -4.67 -7.13 -12.77
N THR A 54 -3.44 -7.25 -12.27
CA THR A 54 -3.04 -8.36 -11.39
C THR A 54 -3.79 -8.29 -10.06
N ALA A 55 -3.87 -7.10 -9.45
CA ALA A 55 -4.62 -6.88 -8.22
C ALA A 55 -6.12 -7.19 -8.42
N GLN A 56 -6.70 -6.75 -9.54
CA GLN A 56 -8.09 -7.04 -9.89
C GLN A 56 -8.33 -8.54 -10.02
N SER A 57 -7.52 -9.23 -10.84
CA SER A 57 -7.69 -10.68 -11.08
C SER A 57 -7.56 -11.49 -9.79
N ARG A 58 -6.64 -11.10 -8.90
CA ARG A 58 -6.50 -11.75 -7.59
C ARG A 58 -7.73 -11.48 -6.72
N MET A 59 -8.23 -10.25 -6.69
CA MET A 59 -9.42 -9.91 -5.91
C MET A 59 -10.69 -10.58 -6.46
N ASP A 60 -10.83 -10.74 -7.77
CA ASP A 60 -11.90 -11.51 -8.40
C ASP A 60 -11.94 -12.95 -7.87
N ALA A 61 -10.77 -13.59 -7.80
CA ALA A 61 -10.64 -14.94 -7.25
C ALA A 61 -10.99 -14.99 -5.75
N ILE A 62 -10.54 -14.01 -4.96
CA ILE A 62 -10.85 -13.92 -3.53
C ILE A 62 -12.36 -13.74 -3.31
N ILE A 63 -13.00 -12.83 -4.05
CA ILE A 63 -14.44 -12.60 -3.94
C ILE A 63 -15.22 -13.86 -4.29
N SER A 64 -14.88 -14.49 -5.42
CA SER A 64 -15.55 -15.72 -5.86
C SER A 64 -15.44 -16.86 -4.86
N ALA A 65 -14.28 -17.03 -4.24
CA ALA A 65 -14.04 -18.13 -3.31
C ALA A 65 -14.57 -17.86 -1.90
N ASN A 66 -14.61 -16.61 -1.44
CA ASN A 66 -14.83 -16.30 -0.02
C ASN A 66 -16.01 -15.37 0.26
N TYR A 67 -16.51 -14.65 -0.74
CA TYR A 67 -17.53 -13.61 -0.55
C TYR A 67 -18.70 -13.69 -1.54
N ALA A 68 -18.80 -14.78 -2.33
CA ALA A 68 -19.85 -14.96 -3.32
C ALA A 68 -21.26 -15.03 -2.71
N ASP A 69 -21.36 -15.40 -1.44
CA ASP A 69 -22.60 -15.47 -0.66
C ASP A 69 -23.04 -14.11 -0.06
N GLY A 70 -22.32 -13.03 -0.36
CA GLY A 70 -22.54 -11.71 0.23
C GLY A 70 -21.98 -11.56 1.65
N THR A 71 -21.14 -12.50 2.09
CA THR A 71 -20.42 -12.34 3.37
C THR A 71 -19.72 -10.98 3.42
N LYS A 72 -19.84 -10.32 4.57
CA LYS A 72 -19.28 -8.97 4.75
C LYS A 72 -17.76 -8.97 4.65
N LEU A 73 -17.25 -8.07 3.81
CA LEU A 73 -15.85 -7.66 3.73
C LEU A 73 -15.73 -6.26 4.35
N ASP A 74 -15.11 -6.14 5.51
CA ASP A 74 -15.06 -4.86 6.22
C ASP A 74 -13.99 -3.92 5.64
N ALA A 75 -12.85 -4.45 5.21
CA ALA A 75 -11.77 -3.64 4.67
C ALA A 75 -10.85 -4.42 3.72
N VAL A 76 -10.25 -3.72 2.77
CA VAL A 76 -9.11 -4.19 1.98
C VAL A 76 -7.95 -3.23 2.19
N LEU A 77 -6.86 -3.74 2.74
CA LEU A 77 -5.60 -3.00 2.84
C LEU A 77 -4.90 -3.08 1.49
N CYS A 78 -4.76 -1.94 0.81
CA CYS A 78 -3.98 -1.80 -0.40
C CYS A 78 -2.79 -0.89 -0.12
N SER A 79 -1.58 -1.31 -0.52
CA SER A 79 -0.36 -0.56 -0.26
C SER A 79 -0.19 0.67 -1.17
N ASN A 80 -0.89 0.72 -2.31
CA ASN A 80 -0.90 1.89 -3.18
C ASN A 80 -2.20 2.01 -3.99
N ASP A 81 -2.32 3.08 -4.74
CA ASP A 81 -3.52 3.41 -5.51
C ASP A 81 -3.71 2.52 -6.75
N SER A 82 -2.64 2.06 -7.41
CA SER A 82 -2.78 1.15 -8.55
C SER A 82 -3.42 -0.18 -8.13
N THR A 83 -2.99 -0.74 -6.99
CA THR A 83 -3.59 -1.97 -6.44
C THR A 83 -5.01 -1.71 -5.91
N ALA A 84 -5.25 -0.56 -5.26
CA ALA A 84 -6.58 -0.15 -4.80
C ALA A 84 -7.57 0.02 -5.95
N LEU A 85 -7.11 0.53 -7.10
CA LEU A 85 -7.94 0.64 -8.31
C LEU A 85 -8.38 -0.74 -8.81
N GLY A 86 -7.46 -1.70 -8.85
CA GLY A 86 -7.78 -3.08 -9.22
C GLY A 86 -8.80 -3.72 -8.28
N VAL A 87 -8.60 -3.54 -6.97
CA VAL A 87 -9.56 -3.99 -5.94
C VAL A 87 -10.93 -3.34 -6.15
N THR A 88 -10.98 -2.03 -6.35
CA THR A 88 -12.22 -1.30 -6.58
C THR A 88 -12.96 -1.83 -7.81
N ASN A 89 -12.26 -2.03 -8.94
CA ASN A 89 -12.85 -2.58 -10.16
C ASN A 89 -13.45 -3.98 -9.92
N SER A 90 -12.74 -4.82 -9.19
CA SER A 90 -13.20 -6.17 -8.85
C SER A 90 -14.45 -6.16 -7.99
N LEU A 91 -14.47 -5.30 -6.96
CA LEU A 91 -15.63 -5.15 -6.08
C LEU A 91 -16.85 -4.62 -6.83
N GLU A 92 -16.68 -3.65 -7.72
CA GLU A 92 -17.78 -3.14 -8.55
C GLU A 92 -18.40 -4.21 -9.45
N ALA A 93 -17.57 -5.10 -9.96
CA ALA A 93 -18.02 -6.13 -10.89
C ALA A 93 -18.65 -7.36 -10.19
N ASN A 94 -18.15 -7.73 -9.02
CA ASN A 94 -18.39 -9.07 -8.46
C ASN A 94 -18.90 -9.09 -7.02
N TYR A 95 -18.79 -7.98 -6.25
CA TYR A 95 -19.18 -7.98 -4.85
C TYR A 95 -20.57 -7.38 -4.64
N THR A 96 -21.42 -8.11 -3.91
CA THR A 96 -22.82 -7.71 -3.66
C THR A 96 -23.08 -7.30 -2.21
N GLY A 97 -22.07 -7.36 -1.35
CA GLY A 97 -22.18 -6.99 0.05
C GLY A 97 -22.05 -5.48 0.29
N GLU A 98 -21.98 -5.10 1.56
CA GLU A 98 -21.72 -3.73 1.99
C GLU A 98 -20.31 -3.30 1.57
N TRP A 99 -20.17 -2.08 1.00
CA TRP A 99 -18.89 -1.60 0.45
C TRP A 99 -17.82 -1.47 1.54
N PRO A 100 -16.61 -2.06 1.35
CA PRO A 100 -15.58 -2.07 2.38
C PRO A 100 -14.79 -0.77 2.44
N ILE A 101 -14.03 -0.59 3.52
CA ILE A 101 -12.95 0.39 3.59
C ILE A 101 -11.82 -0.05 2.66
N ILE A 102 -11.34 0.84 1.80
CA ILE A 102 -10.22 0.60 0.89
C ILE A 102 -9.15 1.65 1.15
N THR A 103 -7.93 1.19 1.47
CA THR A 103 -6.77 2.08 1.62
C THR A 103 -6.02 2.24 0.31
N GLY A 104 -5.16 3.25 0.24
CA GLY A 104 -4.28 3.51 -0.90
C GLY A 104 -3.18 4.49 -0.55
N GLN A 105 -2.31 4.75 -1.52
CA GLN A 105 -1.20 5.69 -1.44
C GLN A 105 -0.88 6.18 -2.85
N ASP A 106 -0.44 7.40 -3.00
CA ASP A 106 0.01 8.14 -4.18
C ASP A 106 -0.93 9.28 -4.61
N CYS A 107 -2.21 9.22 -4.26
CA CYS A 107 -3.25 10.18 -4.68
C CYS A 107 -3.37 10.27 -6.21
N ASP A 108 -3.43 9.13 -6.87
CA ASP A 108 -3.62 9.04 -8.31
C ASP A 108 -5.00 9.57 -8.73
N LYS A 109 -5.05 10.21 -9.89
CA LYS A 109 -6.30 10.85 -10.36
C LYS A 109 -7.52 9.93 -10.39
N PRO A 110 -7.44 8.66 -10.85
CA PRO A 110 -8.59 7.74 -10.77
C PRO A 110 -9.04 7.49 -9.33
N ASN A 111 -8.06 7.33 -8.42
CA ASN A 111 -8.32 7.02 -7.01
C ASN A 111 -8.88 8.22 -6.25
N VAL A 112 -8.44 9.43 -6.58
CA VAL A 112 -9.08 10.66 -6.06
C VAL A 112 -10.56 10.73 -6.46
N LYS A 113 -10.90 10.35 -7.71
CA LYS A 113 -12.31 10.25 -8.12
C LYS A 113 -13.06 9.16 -7.34
N ASN A 114 -12.43 8.02 -7.09
CA ASN A 114 -12.99 6.95 -6.27
C ASN A 114 -13.22 7.40 -4.82
N MET A 115 -12.31 8.18 -4.24
CA MET A 115 -12.52 8.77 -2.91
C MET A 115 -13.70 9.74 -2.88
N ILE A 116 -13.82 10.61 -3.88
CA ILE A 116 -14.94 11.57 -3.99
C ILE A 116 -16.27 10.83 -4.13
N SER A 117 -16.29 9.71 -4.84
CA SER A 117 -17.51 8.90 -5.03
C SER A 117 -17.77 7.87 -3.92
N GLY A 118 -16.93 7.83 -2.87
CA GLY A 118 -17.06 6.91 -1.75
C GLY A 118 -16.60 5.48 -2.03
N LYS A 119 -15.93 5.23 -3.15
CA LYS A 119 -15.42 3.89 -3.53
C LYS A 119 -14.05 3.55 -2.99
N GLN A 120 -13.28 4.54 -2.56
CA GLN A 120 -12.03 4.38 -1.85
C GLN A 120 -12.05 5.28 -0.62
N SER A 121 -11.59 4.78 0.52
CA SER A 121 -11.74 5.50 1.80
C SER A 121 -10.65 6.51 2.04
N MET A 122 -9.43 6.24 1.56
CA MET A 122 -8.28 7.12 1.75
C MET A 122 -7.16 6.82 0.74
N SER A 123 -6.32 7.80 0.52
CA SER A 123 -5.01 7.64 -0.12
C SER A 123 -4.00 8.58 0.53
N ILE A 124 -2.82 8.07 0.84
CA ILE A 124 -1.73 8.89 1.38
C ILE A 124 -1.09 9.64 0.22
N CYS A 125 -1.13 10.97 0.29
CA CYS A 125 -0.50 11.82 -0.72
C CYS A 125 1.01 11.91 -0.49
N LYS A 126 1.78 11.53 -1.49
CA LYS A 126 3.22 11.76 -1.55
C LYS A 126 3.50 12.96 -2.45
N ASP A 127 3.88 14.12 -1.89
CA ASP A 127 4.20 15.29 -2.70
C ASP A 127 5.55 15.12 -3.39
N THR A 128 5.50 14.58 -4.60
CA THR A 128 6.68 14.34 -5.44
C THR A 128 7.44 15.61 -5.79
N ARG A 129 6.80 16.79 -5.73
CA ARG A 129 7.47 18.09 -5.97
C ARG A 129 8.42 18.41 -4.83
N THR A 130 7.97 18.22 -3.58
CA THR A 130 8.81 18.38 -2.40
C THR A 130 9.98 17.40 -2.42
N LEU A 131 9.70 16.12 -2.70
CA LEU A 131 10.74 15.08 -2.79
C LEU A 131 11.78 15.42 -3.88
N ALA A 132 11.34 15.72 -5.10
CA ALA A 132 12.22 16.06 -6.21
C ALA A 132 13.07 17.30 -5.92
N SER A 133 12.46 18.34 -5.32
CA SER A 133 13.19 19.56 -4.93
C SER A 133 14.32 19.25 -3.94
N LYS A 134 14.07 18.40 -2.96
CA LYS A 134 15.09 17.99 -1.97
C LYS A 134 16.18 17.14 -2.59
N VAL A 135 15.85 16.21 -3.47
CA VAL A 135 16.87 15.42 -4.20
C VAL A 135 17.79 16.33 -5.01
N VAL A 136 17.24 17.32 -5.75
CA VAL A 136 18.03 18.27 -6.50
C VAL A 136 18.94 19.11 -5.58
N GLU A 137 18.43 19.59 -4.45
CA GLU A 137 19.21 20.32 -3.44
C GLU A 137 20.37 19.47 -2.90
N MET A 138 20.14 18.20 -2.59
CA MET A 138 21.18 17.28 -2.10
C MET A 138 22.26 17.05 -3.18
N VAL A 139 21.85 16.78 -4.41
CA VAL A 139 22.78 16.59 -5.54
C VAL A 139 23.61 17.85 -5.77
N ASP A 140 22.99 19.02 -5.79
CA ASP A 140 23.70 20.30 -6.00
C ASP A 140 24.73 20.56 -4.90
N ALA A 141 24.39 20.28 -3.64
CA ALA A 141 25.32 20.42 -2.51
C ALA A 141 26.56 19.52 -2.70
N VAL A 142 26.35 18.24 -3.01
CA VAL A 142 27.45 17.27 -3.25
C VAL A 142 28.28 17.67 -4.47
N MET A 143 27.65 18.10 -5.57
CA MET A 143 28.35 18.56 -6.78
C MET A 143 29.25 19.79 -6.53
N LYS A 144 28.88 20.62 -5.57
CA LYS A 144 29.70 21.77 -5.13
C LYS A 144 30.77 21.43 -4.09
N GLY A 145 30.95 20.15 -3.76
CA GLY A 145 31.92 19.67 -2.78
C GLY A 145 31.49 19.85 -1.31
N GLY A 146 30.20 20.11 -1.09
CA GLY A 146 29.58 20.15 0.25
C GLY A 146 28.97 18.82 0.64
N GLU A 147 28.30 18.82 1.79
CA GLU A 147 27.54 17.66 2.29
C GLU A 147 26.07 17.75 1.89
N ALA A 148 25.45 16.60 1.63
CA ALA A 148 24.01 16.53 1.38
C ALA A 148 23.24 16.99 2.63
N PRO A 149 22.24 17.88 2.53
CA PRO A 149 21.43 18.26 3.67
C PRO A 149 20.58 17.06 4.13
N VAL A 150 20.66 16.75 5.43
CA VAL A 150 19.90 15.70 6.10
C VAL A 150 19.23 16.27 7.34
N ASN A 151 18.10 15.68 7.75
CA ASN A 151 17.40 16.04 8.98
C ASN A 151 17.15 14.85 9.91
N ASP A 152 17.59 13.65 9.49
CA ASP A 152 17.53 12.44 10.30
C ASP A 152 18.83 11.64 10.17
N THR A 153 19.39 11.29 11.32
CA THR A 153 20.64 10.51 11.44
C THR A 153 20.47 9.31 12.37
N THR A 154 19.23 8.90 12.65
CA THR A 154 18.95 7.89 13.68
C THR A 154 17.95 6.81 13.25
N THR A 155 17.04 7.11 12.32
CA THR A 155 15.89 6.24 12.02
C THR A 155 16.26 5.07 11.11
N TYR A 156 17.11 5.28 10.12
CA TYR A 156 17.38 4.27 9.09
C TYR A 156 18.72 3.57 9.34
N ASP A 157 18.67 2.38 9.90
CA ASP A 157 19.81 1.48 10.03
C ASP A 157 19.69 0.36 8.99
N ASN A 158 20.72 0.19 8.14
CA ASN A 158 20.76 -0.86 7.12
C ASN A 158 21.48 -2.13 7.59
N GLY A 159 21.75 -2.28 8.89
CA GLY A 159 22.46 -3.41 9.47
C GLY A 159 24.00 -3.27 9.42
N THR A 160 24.52 -2.25 8.71
CA THR A 160 25.96 -1.90 8.69
C THR A 160 26.21 -0.56 9.40
N GLY A 161 25.19 0.29 9.41
CA GLY A 161 25.22 1.60 10.07
C GLY A 161 23.98 2.41 9.73
N VAL A 162 23.83 3.51 10.48
CA VAL A 162 22.74 4.45 10.27
C VAL A 162 22.99 5.24 8.98
N ILE A 163 21.99 5.29 8.13
CA ILE A 163 22.02 6.05 6.85
C ILE A 163 21.44 7.44 7.10
N PRO A 164 22.28 8.51 7.02
CA PRO A 164 21.77 9.86 7.10
C PRO A 164 20.74 10.13 6.00
N SER A 165 19.57 10.64 6.38
CA SER A 165 18.41 10.76 5.47
C SER A 165 17.75 12.12 5.61
N TYR A 166 16.96 12.49 4.60
CA TYR A 166 16.05 13.62 4.65
C TYR A 166 14.62 13.12 4.68
N LEU A 167 13.95 13.31 5.81
CA LEU A 167 12.52 12.98 5.96
C LEU A 167 11.68 14.18 5.51
N CYS A 168 10.84 13.95 4.49
CA CYS A 168 9.89 14.93 3.99
C CYS A 168 8.58 14.88 4.79
#